data_0d9424af73771353f2d5a76d6d70b1ef
#
_entry.id   0d9424af73771353f2d5a76d6d70b1ef
#
_cell.length_a   1.000
_cell.length_b   1.000
_cell.length_c   1.000
_cell.angle_alpha   90.00
_cell.angle_beta   90.00
_cell.angle_gamma   90.00
#
_symmetry.space_group_name_H-M   'P 1'
#
loop_
_entity.id
_entity.type
_entity.pdbx_description
1 polymer ?
#
loop_
_entity_poly.entity_id
_entity_poly.type
_entity_poly.pdbx_seq_one_letter_code
_entity_poly.pdbx_strand_id
1 'polypeptide(L)'
;MSVVPAEMKAVEIAAPGGPEELRIAMRPVPTPGTQEVLIRVAAAGVNRPDVMQRQGRYPPPAGASDIPGMEAAGEIVSLGAGVAGLSVGDQVTSLLSGGGYAEFAIAAAPLCLPVPKGLSLAEAAAVPETFFTVWDNLFTRGRCKPGDGVLIHGGTSGIGTTAIQLAKT
;
A
#
# COMPACT_ATOMS: atom_id res chain seq x y z
N MET A 1 -6.17 -13.33 20.84
CA MET A 1 -5.23 -13.14 19.72
C MET A 1 -5.58 -14.18 18.67
N SER A 2 -5.95 -13.75 17.44
CA SER A 2 -6.16 -14.69 16.35
C SER A 2 -4.81 -15.25 15.91
N VAL A 3 -4.73 -16.58 15.82
CA VAL A 3 -3.51 -17.29 15.37
C VAL A 3 -3.25 -16.91 13.92
N VAL A 4 -2.03 -16.44 13.62
CA VAL A 4 -1.59 -16.21 12.24
C VAL A 4 -1.35 -17.59 11.60
N PRO A 5 -1.99 -17.91 10.47
CA PRO A 5 -1.82 -19.21 9.82
C PRO A 5 -0.42 -19.33 9.17
N ALA A 6 0.00 -20.55 8.83
CA ALA A 6 1.26 -20.76 8.13
C ALA A 6 1.20 -20.34 6.65
N GLU A 7 0.02 -20.45 6.04
CA GLU A 7 -0.22 -20.14 4.63
C GLU A 7 -1.42 -19.18 4.48
N MET A 8 -1.41 -18.43 3.40
CA MET A 8 -2.42 -17.45 3.03
C MET A 8 -2.78 -17.57 1.56
N LYS A 9 -3.94 -17.07 1.20
CA LYS A 9 -4.29 -16.82 -0.21
C LYS A 9 -3.64 -15.52 -0.65
N ALA A 10 -3.06 -15.57 -1.86
CA ALA A 10 -2.50 -14.40 -2.53
C ALA A 10 -2.85 -14.42 -4.01
N VAL A 11 -2.85 -13.26 -4.65
CA VAL A 11 -2.99 -13.13 -6.09
C VAL A 11 -1.61 -13.11 -6.72
N GLU A 12 -1.32 -14.10 -7.56
CA GLU A 12 -0.06 -14.20 -8.31
C GLU A 12 -0.25 -13.79 -9.76
N ILE A 13 0.83 -13.36 -10.38
CA ILE A 13 0.95 -13.15 -11.82
C ILE A 13 1.61 -14.40 -12.41
N ALA A 14 0.83 -15.25 -13.08
CA ALA A 14 1.33 -16.52 -13.64
C ALA A 14 2.33 -16.30 -14.79
N ALA A 15 2.07 -15.29 -15.63
CA ALA A 15 2.93 -14.84 -16.71
C ALA A 15 2.61 -13.37 -17.03
N PRO A 16 3.55 -12.61 -17.62
CA PRO A 16 3.23 -11.27 -18.10
C PRO A 16 2.11 -11.30 -19.14
N GLY A 17 1.01 -10.55 -18.88
CA GLY A 17 -0.14 -10.61 -19.78
C GLY A 17 -1.37 -9.82 -19.33
N GLY A 18 -2.53 -10.28 -19.77
CA GLY A 18 -3.83 -9.73 -19.45
C GLY A 18 -4.35 -10.11 -18.05
N PRO A 19 -5.58 -9.69 -17.70
CA PRO A 19 -6.16 -9.99 -16.37
C PRO A 19 -6.30 -11.49 -16.08
N GLU A 20 -6.38 -12.32 -17.08
CA GLU A 20 -6.45 -13.79 -17.02
C GLU A 20 -5.19 -14.43 -16.42
N GLU A 21 -4.09 -13.70 -16.36
CA GLU A 21 -2.84 -14.15 -15.75
C GLU A 21 -2.81 -13.97 -14.22
N LEU A 22 -3.81 -13.30 -13.66
CA LEU A 22 -3.97 -13.21 -12.22
C LEU A 22 -4.63 -14.49 -11.68
N ARG A 23 -3.98 -15.16 -10.75
CA ARG A 23 -4.44 -16.42 -10.15
C ARG A 23 -4.37 -16.35 -8.63
N ILE A 24 -5.32 -17.01 -7.96
CA ILE A 24 -5.24 -17.21 -6.52
C ILE A 24 -4.34 -18.42 -6.26
N ALA A 25 -3.34 -18.24 -5.42
CA ALA A 25 -2.41 -19.27 -4.97
C ALA A 25 -2.27 -19.25 -3.46
N MET A 26 -1.85 -20.39 -2.90
CA MET A 26 -1.44 -20.47 -1.49
C MET A 26 0.04 -20.09 -1.38
N ARG A 27 0.34 -19.17 -0.48
CA ARG A 27 1.69 -18.68 -0.21
C ARG A 27 1.98 -18.74 1.29
N PRO A 28 3.23 -18.94 1.71
CA PRO A 28 3.60 -18.79 3.10
C PRO A 28 3.26 -17.38 3.61
N VAL A 29 2.73 -17.28 4.83
CA VAL A 29 2.58 -15.96 5.48
C VAL A 29 3.97 -15.44 5.83
N PRO A 30 4.33 -14.22 5.39
CA PRO A 30 5.65 -13.68 5.65
C PRO A 30 5.83 -13.30 7.13
N THR A 31 7.07 -13.32 7.59
CA THR A 31 7.45 -12.89 8.95
C THR A 31 8.02 -11.48 8.89
N PRO A 32 7.53 -10.53 9.72
CA PRO A 32 8.06 -9.18 9.72
C PRO A 32 9.50 -9.13 10.24
N GLY A 33 10.36 -8.45 9.49
CA GLY A 33 11.74 -8.16 9.86
C GLY A 33 11.85 -6.96 10.80
N THR A 34 13.08 -6.45 10.96
CA THR A 34 13.33 -5.24 11.77
C THR A 34 12.62 -4.03 11.18
N GLN A 35 11.91 -3.26 12.04
CA GLN A 35 11.11 -2.09 11.66
C GLN A 35 9.96 -2.41 10.68
N GLU A 36 9.48 -3.64 10.68
CA GLU A 36 8.34 -4.06 9.87
C GLU A 36 7.19 -4.55 10.74
N VAL A 37 5.99 -4.52 10.19
CA VAL A 37 4.79 -5.08 10.80
C VAL A 37 4.12 -6.05 9.82
N LEU A 38 3.42 -7.05 10.34
CA LEU A 38 2.53 -7.90 9.57
C LEU A 38 1.09 -7.39 9.72
N ILE A 39 0.49 -7.03 8.60
CA ILE A 39 -0.89 -6.56 8.52
C ILE A 39 -1.76 -7.71 8.03
N ARG A 40 -2.85 -8.03 8.74
CA ARG A 40 -3.97 -8.79 8.18
C ARG A 40 -4.76 -7.84 7.30
N VAL A 41 -4.67 -8.04 6.00
CA VAL A 41 -5.26 -7.15 4.99
C VAL A 41 -6.78 -7.29 4.99
N ALA A 42 -7.47 -6.17 5.19
CA ALA A 42 -8.92 -6.08 5.03
C ALA A 42 -9.30 -5.61 3.62
N ALA A 43 -8.48 -4.74 3.03
CA ALA A 43 -8.63 -4.24 1.67
C ALA A 43 -7.27 -3.75 1.13
N ALA A 44 -7.13 -3.75 -0.18
CA ALA A 44 -5.98 -3.21 -0.91
C ALA A 44 -6.46 -2.28 -2.02
N GLY A 45 -5.74 -1.20 -2.27
CA GLY A 45 -5.98 -0.32 -3.41
C GLY A 45 -5.52 -0.95 -4.72
N VAL A 46 -6.09 -0.50 -5.83
CA VAL A 46 -5.71 -0.92 -7.18
C VAL A 46 -5.09 0.25 -7.92
N ASN A 47 -3.84 0.10 -8.30
CA ASN A 47 -3.04 1.16 -8.87
C ASN A 47 -2.53 0.84 -10.28
N ARG A 48 -2.17 1.86 -11.05
CA ARG A 48 -1.64 1.68 -12.40
C ARG A 48 -0.35 0.84 -12.43
N PRO A 49 0.60 0.99 -11.48
CA PRO A 49 1.78 0.12 -11.41
C PRO A 49 1.45 -1.37 -11.25
N ASP A 50 0.39 -1.76 -10.53
CA ASP A 50 -0.02 -3.17 -10.41
C ASP A 50 -0.38 -3.77 -11.77
N VAL A 51 -1.07 -2.98 -12.61
CA VAL A 51 -1.38 -3.38 -13.99
C VAL A 51 -0.11 -3.50 -14.83
N MET A 52 0.85 -2.59 -14.63
CA MET A 52 2.13 -2.63 -15.33
C MET A 52 3.01 -3.81 -14.87
N GLN A 53 2.96 -4.14 -13.57
CA GLN A 53 3.64 -5.32 -13.01
C GLN A 53 3.08 -6.60 -13.65
N ARG A 54 1.75 -6.74 -13.69
CA ARG A 54 1.11 -7.86 -14.37
C ARG A 54 1.53 -7.98 -15.85
N GLN A 55 1.74 -6.86 -16.52
CA GLN A 55 2.19 -6.81 -17.92
C GLN A 55 3.72 -7.01 -18.08
N GLY A 56 4.47 -7.26 -17.00
CA GLY A 56 5.92 -7.41 -17.01
C GLY A 56 6.70 -6.12 -17.26
N ARG A 57 6.06 -4.95 -17.14
CA ARG A 57 6.66 -3.63 -17.41
C ARG A 57 7.01 -2.83 -16.16
N TYR A 58 6.75 -3.38 -14.99
CA TYR A 58 7.06 -2.76 -13.70
C TYR A 58 7.50 -3.86 -12.73
N PRO A 59 8.79 -4.28 -12.79
CA PRO A 59 9.29 -5.31 -11.88
C PRO A 59 9.31 -4.78 -10.43
N PRO A 60 8.99 -5.64 -9.44
CA PRO A 60 9.10 -5.25 -8.05
C PRO A 60 10.56 -4.89 -7.71
N PRO A 61 10.78 -3.97 -6.77
CA PRO A 61 12.12 -3.68 -6.26
C PRO A 61 12.81 -4.92 -5.72
N ALA A 62 14.14 -4.95 -5.75
CA ALA A 62 14.90 -6.07 -5.19
C ALA A 62 14.57 -6.28 -3.71
N GLY A 63 14.22 -7.50 -3.34
CA GLY A 63 13.82 -7.87 -1.98
C GLY A 63 12.36 -7.59 -1.62
N ALA A 64 11.59 -6.93 -2.50
CA ALA A 64 10.15 -6.76 -2.31
C ALA A 64 9.38 -8.03 -2.72
N SER A 65 8.12 -8.10 -2.27
CA SER A 65 7.21 -9.18 -2.66
C SER A 65 6.96 -9.16 -4.17
N ASP A 66 6.90 -10.34 -4.78
CA ASP A 66 6.47 -10.55 -6.16
C ASP A 66 4.94 -10.48 -6.31
N ILE A 67 4.20 -10.62 -5.20
CA ILE A 67 2.75 -10.42 -5.14
C ILE A 67 2.45 -8.93 -5.38
N PRO A 68 1.54 -8.58 -6.31
CA PRO A 68 1.18 -7.17 -6.54
C PRO A 68 0.44 -6.54 -5.36
N GLY A 69 0.17 -5.25 -5.46
CA GLY A 69 -0.54 -4.44 -4.46
C GLY A 69 0.39 -3.53 -3.67
N MET A 70 0.33 -2.24 -3.96
CA MET A 70 1.24 -1.21 -3.43
C MET A 70 0.68 -0.49 -2.21
N GLU A 71 -0.54 -0.77 -1.80
CA GLU A 71 -1.17 -0.19 -0.62
C GLU A 71 -2.21 -1.14 -0.03
N ALA A 72 -2.39 -1.08 1.27
CA ALA A 72 -3.42 -1.85 1.96
C ALA A 72 -3.84 -1.16 3.25
N ALA A 73 -5.03 -1.53 3.75
CA ALA A 73 -5.46 -1.26 5.10
C ALA A 73 -5.90 -2.56 5.80
N GLY A 74 -5.69 -2.61 7.11
CA GLY A 74 -6.00 -3.79 7.91
C GLY A 74 -5.58 -3.64 9.35
N GLU A 75 -5.46 -4.77 10.03
CA GLU A 75 -5.09 -4.86 11.44
C GLU A 75 -3.65 -5.40 11.58
N ILE A 76 -2.83 -4.76 12.40
CA ILE A 76 -1.50 -5.28 12.74
C ILE A 76 -1.67 -6.55 13.58
N VAL A 77 -1.08 -7.66 13.13
CA VAL A 77 -1.15 -8.95 13.83
C VAL A 77 0.20 -9.43 14.37
N SER A 78 1.30 -8.83 13.91
CA SER A 78 2.64 -9.10 14.42
C SER A 78 3.57 -7.90 14.21
N LEU A 79 4.54 -7.75 15.08
CA LEU A 79 5.55 -6.68 15.04
C LEU A 79 6.93 -7.29 14.90
N GLY A 80 7.75 -6.75 14.03
CA GLY A 80 9.16 -7.04 13.94
C GLY A 80 9.98 -6.32 15.03
N ALA A 81 11.26 -6.63 15.10
CA ALA A 81 12.15 -6.02 16.07
C ALA A 81 12.25 -4.49 15.87
N GLY A 82 12.32 -3.75 16.97
CA GLY A 82 12.54 -2.29 16.97
C GLY A 82 11.34 -1.44 16.56
N VAL A 83 10.18 -2.02 16.25
CA VAL A 83 8.95 -1.26 15.98
C VAL A 83 8.53 -0.51 17.26
N ALA A 84 8.27 0.78 17.12
CA ALA A 84 7.80 1.65 18.20
C ALA A 84 6.57 2.45 17.74
N GLY A 85 5.68 2.76 18.69
CA GLY A 85 4.48 3.57 18.41
C GLY A 85 3.33 2.85 17.73
N LEU A 86 3.49 1.56 17.43
CA LEU A 86 2.45 0.68 16.88
C LEU A 86 2.27 -0.55 17.79
N SER A 87 1.06 -1.11 17.80
CA SER A 87 0.69 -2.25 18.60
C SER A 87 -0.08 -3.29 17.80
N VAL A 88 0.01 -4.55 18.21
CA VAL A 88 -0.89 -5.59 17.67
C VAL A 88 -2.34 -5.22 18.00
N GLY A 89 -3.21 -5.27 16.99
CA GLY A 89 -4.60 -4.85 17.06
C GLY A 89 -4.86 -3.45 16.49
N ASP A 90 -3.80 -2.65 16.23
CA ASP A 90 -3.98 -1.34 15.60
C ASP A 90 -4.51 -1.49 14.18
N GLN A 91 -5.50 -0.67 13.83
CA GLN A 91 -5.98 -0.54 12.45
C GLN A 91 -5.16 0.52 11.73
N VAL A 92 -4.53 0.11 10.65
CA VAL A 92 -3.61 0.95 9.88
C VAL A 92 -3.92 0.92 8.40
N THR A 93 -3.48 1.96 7.72
CA THR A 93 -3.30 1.99 6.27
C THR A 93 -1.84 2.23 5.95
N SER A 94 -1.31 1.60 4.92
CA SER A 94 0.13 1.66 4.60
C SER A 94 0.42 1.61 3.12
N LEU A 95 1.46 2.35 2.72
CA LEU A 95 2.13 2.14 1.44
C LEU A 95 3.00 0.88 1.56
N LEU A 96 2.98 0.06 0.50
CA LEU A 96 3.68 -1.22 0.44
C LEU A 96 4.65 -1.25 -0.75
N SER A 97 5.70 -2.04 -0.64
CA SER A 97 6.59 -2.34 -1.78
C SER A 97 6.10 -3.54 -2.61
N GLY A 98 4.86 -3.95 -2.42
CA GLY A 98 4.21 -5.13 -2.97
C GLY A 98 3.56 -5.96 -1.87
N GLY A 99 2.83 -7.02 -2.23
CA GLY A 99 2.20 -7.94 -1.28
C GLY A 99 0.78 -7.58 -0.86
N GLY A 100 0.23 -6.44 -1.29
CA GLY A 100 -1.11 -6.00 -0.87
C GLY A 100 -2.25 -6.91 -1.34
N TYR A 101 -2.05 -7.66 -2.42
CA TYR A 101 -3.07 -8.60 -2.94
C TYR A 101 -2.97 -9.98 -2.29
N ALA A 102 -2.85 -10.01 -0.96
CA ALA A 102 -2.83 -11.21 -0.14
C ALA A 102 -3.60 -11.00 1.16
N GLU A 103 -3.88 -12.09 1.88
CA GLU A 103 -4.56 -12.00 3.18
C GLU A 103 -3.67 -11.38 4.28
N PHE A 104 -2.34 -11.42 4.09
CA PHE A 104 -1.36 -10.77 4.97
C PHE A 104 -0.28 -10.09 4.14
N ALA A 105 0.17 -8.92 4.60
CA ALA A 105 1.23 -8.16 3.95
C ALA A 105 2.23 -7.59 4.96
N ILE A 106 3.50 -7.51 4.56
CA ILE A 106 4.52 -6.79 5.32
C ILE A 106 4.47 -5.31 4.96
N ALA A 107 4.52 -4.47 5.98
CA ALA A 107 4.65 -3.04 5.83
C ALA A 107 5.82 -2.52 6.67
N ALA A 108 6.54 -1.53 6.16
CA ALA A 108 7.51 -0.78 6.96
C ALA A 108 6.76 0.05 8.02
N ALA A 109 7.12 -0.10 9.28
CA ALA A 109 6.43 0.58 10.38
C ALA A 109 6.32 2.11 10.20
N PRO A 110 7.35 2.83 9.69
CA PRO A 110 7.25 4.27 9.44
C PRO A 110 6.24 4.67 8.34
N LEU A 111 5.79 3.72 7.51
CA LEU A 111 4.78 3.96 6.46
C LEU A 111 3.37 3.58 6.89
N CYS A 112 3.21 3.04 8.09
CA CYS A 112 1.91 2.72 8.66
C CYS A 112 1.31 3.97 9.32
N LEU A 113 0.14 4.37 8.85
CA LEU A 113 -0.62 5.47 9.43
C LEU A 113 -1.90 4.91 10.07
N PRO A 114 -2.39 5.50 11.16
CA PRO A 114 -3.71 5.15 11.68
C PRO A 114 -4.78 5.41 10.62
N VAL A 115 -5.79 4.56 10.57
CA VAL A 115 -6.94 4.76 9.68
C VAL A 115 -7.58 6.13 9.98
N PRO A 116 -7.75 7.01 8.97
CA PRO A 116 -8.36 8.32 9.18
C PRO A 116 -9.78 8.20 9.74
N LYS A 117 -10.14 9.10 10.67
CA LYS A 117 -11.48 9.11 11.25
C LYS A 117 -12.56 9.24 10.17
N GLY A 118 -13.56 8.38 10.25
CA GLY A 118 -14.71 8.39 9.34
C GLY A 118 -14.53 7.55 8.09
N LEU A 119 -13.34 7.01 7.84
CA LEU A 119 -13.12 6.06 6.75
C LEU A 119 -13.24 4.62 7.25
N SER A 120 -13.86 3.78 6.45
CA SER A 120 -13.77 2.33 6.57
C SER A 120 -12.38 1.84 6.16
N LEU A 121 -12.01 0.60 6.52
CA LEU A 121 -10.76 -0.02 6.06
C LEU A 121 -10.69 -0.09 4.52
N ALA A 122 -11.83 -0.31 3.85
CA ALA A 122 -11.88 -0.34 2.40
C ALA A 122 -11.55 1.02 1.76
N GLU A 123 -12.06 2.11 2.34
CA GLU A 123 -11.75 3.47 1.88
C GLU A 123 -10.32 3.86 2.23
N ALA A 124 -9.86 3.53 3.43
CA ALA A 124 -8.50 3.82 3.88
C ALA A 124 -7.43 3.09 3.06
N ALA A 125 -7.75 1.92 2.49
CA ALA A 125 -6.82 1.16 1.65
C ALA A 125 -6.45 1.87 0.34
N ALA A 126 -7.21 2.86 -0.11
CA ALA A 126 -6.95 3.62 -1.34
C ALA A 126 -6.29 5.00 -1.08
N VAL A 127 -5.83 5.25 0.14
CA VAL A 127 -5.24 6.54 0.54
C VAL A 127 -3.71 6.58 0.33
N PRO A 128 -2.92 5.59 0.78
CA PRO A 128 -1.47 5.74 0.88
C PRO A 128 -0.78 6.07 -0.44
N GLU A 129 -1.04 5.32 -1.51
CA GLU A 129 -0.32 5.47 -2.78
C GLU A 129 -0.46 6.88 -3.35
N THR A 130 -1.66 7.42 -3.37
CA THR A 130 -1.90 8.74 -3.96
C THR A 130 -1.46 9.86 -3.02
N PHE A 131 -1.72 9.76 -1.73
CA PHE A 131 -1.40 10.82 -0.77
C PHE A 131 0.10 10.91 -0.51
N PHE A 132 0.82 9.79 -0.31
CA PHE A 132 2.28 9.82 -0.16
C PHE A 132 2.96 10.32 -1.43
N THR A 133 2.50 9.89 -2.61
CA THR A 133 3.05 10.34 -3.88
C THR A 133 2.88 11.84 -4.07
N VAL A 134 1.68 12.38 -3.82
CA VAL A 134 1.42 13.82 -3.96
C VAL A 134 2.18 14.61 -2.90
N TRP A 135 2.18 14.15 -1.65
CA TRP A 135 2.87 14.85 -0.56
C TRP A 135 4.36 14.97 -0.86
N ASP A 136 5.02 13.87 -1.19
CA ASP A 136 6.45 13.88 -1.48
C ASP A 136 6.78 14.77 -2.68
N ASN A 137 6.03 14.64 -3.78
CA ASN A 137 6.34 15.38 -5.00
C ASN A 137 5.95 16.86 -4.92
N LEU A 138 4.80 17.20 -4.36
CA LEU A 138 4.31 18.58 -4.35
C LEU A 138 4.96 19.41 -3.23
N PHE A 139 5.01 18.86 -2.02
CA PHE A 139 5.46 19.63 -0.85
C PHE A 139 6.93 19.36 -0.52
N THR A 140 7.37 18.11 -0.43
CA THR A 140 8.75 17.79 -0.02
C THR A 140 9.74 18.17 -1.12
N ARG A 141 9.53 17.71 -2.34
CA ARG A 141 10.43 17.96 -3.48
C ARG A 141 10.10 19.26 -4.22
N GLY A 142 8.83 19.48 -4.51
CA GLY A 142 8.34 20.67 -5.21
C GLY A 142 8.35 21.93 -4.35
N ARG A 143 8.40 21.78 -3.01
CA ARG A 143 8.42 22.87 -2.04
C ARG A 143 7.28 23.86 -2.23
N CYS A 144 6.10 23.38 -2.64
CA CYS A 144 4.91 24.19 -2.80
C CYS A 144 4.57 24.91 -1.49
N LYS A 145 4.23 26.19 -1.58
CA LYS A 145 3.96 27.07 -0.44
C LYS A 145 2.58 27.72 -0.61
N PRO A 146 1.97 28.22 0.46
CA PRO A 146 0.75 29.02 0.37
C PRO A 146 0.91 30.18 -0.61
N GLY A 147 -0.03 30.33 -1.54
CA GLY A 147 -0.04 31.35 -2.58
C GLY A 147 0.62 30.92 -3.90
N ASP A 148 1.27 29.78 -3.97
CA ASP A 148 1.81 29.26 -5.23
C ASP A 148 0.69 28.78 -6.17
N GLY A 149 0.92 28.98 -7.48
CA GLY A 149 0.05 28.43 -8.53
C GLY A 149 0.51 27.03 -8.91
N VAL A 150 -0.35 26.02 -8.84
CA VAL A 150 -0.04 24.62 -9.17
C VAL A 150 -0.79 24.22 -10.44
N LEU A 151 -0.05 23.74 -11.45
CA LEU A 151 -0.61 23.14 -12.65
C LEU A 151 -0.56 21.62 -12.53
N ILE A 152 -1.72 20.97 -12.62
CA ILE A 152 -1.85 19.52 -12.47
C ILE A 152 -2.31 18.91 -13.80
N HIS A 153 -1.42 18.15 -14.46
CA HIS A 153 -1.77 17.35 -15.63
C HIS A 153 -2.49 16.07 -15.19
N GLY A 154 -3.55 15.69 -15.93
CA GLY A 154 -4.32 14.50 -15.61
C GLY A 154 -5.14 14.63 -14.31
N GLY A 155 -5.76 15.79 -14.08
CA GLY A 155 -6.51 16.13 -12.88
C GLY A 155 -7.66 15.19 -12.52
N THR A 156 -8.08 14.29 -13.41
CA THR A 156 -9.11 13.25 -13.17
C THR A 156 -8.55 11.91 -12.70
N SER A 157 -7.22 11.74 -12.68
CA SER A 157 -6.58 10.55 -12.12
C SER A 157 -6.62 10.55 -10.59
N GLY A 158 -6.36 9.39 -9.95
CA GLY A 158 -6.24 9.31 -8.49
C GLY A 158 -5.20 10.30 -7.93
N ILE A 159 -4.02 10.37 -8.56
CA ILE A 159 -2.98 11.36 -8.22
C ILE A 159 -3.51 12.79 -8.45
N GLY A 160 -4.16 13.05 -9.60
CA GLY A 160 -4.65 14.39 -9.93
C GLY A 160 -5.71 14.89 -8.95
N THR A 161 -6.71 14.08 -8.64
CA THR A 161 -7.77 14.43 -7.69
C THR A 161 -7.21 14.65 -6.27
N THR A 162 -6.27 13.82 -5.84
CA THR A 162 -5.56 13.99 -4.55
C THR A 162 -4.74 15.27 -4.54
N ALA A 163 -3.98 15.56 -5.62
CA ALA A 163 -3.18 16.77 -5.72
C ALA A 163 -4.04 18.06 -5.68
N ILE A 164 -5.21 18.05 -6.34
CA ILE A 164 -6.16 19.17 -6.30
C ILE A 164 -6.68 19.40 -4.87
N GLN A 165 -6.99 18.33 -4.15
CA GLN A 165 -7.47 18.44 -2.76
C GLN A 165 -6.37 19.00 -1.85
N LEU A 166 -5.18 18.41 -1.88
CA LEU A 166 -4.06 18.82 -1.04
C LEU A 166 -3.54 20.22 -1.35
N ALA A 167 -3.57 20.65 -2.63
CA ALA A 167 -3.15 22.00 -2.99
C ALA A 167 -4.16 23.10 -2.57
N LYS A 168 -5.36 22.73 -2.11
CA LYS A 168 -6.40 23.67 -1.64
C LYS A 168 -6.48 23.78 -0.11
N THR A 169 -5.74 22.92 0.62
CA THR A 169 -5.66 22.98 2.09
C THR A 169 -4.57 23.92 2.55
#